data_fb9f25e72d1ab359865d99f79da07af9
#
_entry.id   fb9f25e72d1ab359865d99f79da07af9
#
_cell.length_a   1.000
_cell.length_b   1.000
_cell.length_c   1.000
_cell.angle_alpha   90.00
_cell.angle_beta   90.00
_cell.angle_gamma   90.00
#
_symmetry.space_group_name_H-M   'P 1'
#
loop_
_entity.id
_entity.type
_entity.pdbx_description
1 polymer ?
#
loop_
_entity_poly.entity_id
_entity_poly.type
_entity_poly.pdbx_seq_one_letter_code
_entity_poly.pdbx_strand_id
1 'polypeptide(L)' 'MKRIKKLTYNERKIVESWGLNIENWGREKVVDGYLILRNLTTSEVRKVPARVKARC' A
#
# COMPACT_ATOMS: atom_id res chain seq x y z
N MET A 1 0.37 17.80 -10.94
CA MET A 1 0.34 17.37 -9.55
C MET A 1 -0.08 15.92 -9.42
N LYS A 2 0.69 15.17 -8.71
CA LYS A 2 0.43 13.75 -8.57
C LYS A 2 -0.59 13.49 -7.49
N ARG A 3 -1.49 12.60 -7.77
CA ARG A 3 -2.52 12.27 -6.81
C ARG A 3 -2.40 10.83 -6.38
N ILE A 4 -2.15 10.63 -5.10
CA ILE A 4 -2.09 9.31 -4.53
C ILE A 4 -3.42 9.06 -3.85
N LYS A 5 -4.11 8.01 -4.25
CA LYS A 5 -5.41 7.70 -3.69
C LYS A 5 -5.26 7.18 -2.28
N LYS A 6 -6.24 7.52 -1.45
CA LYS A 6 -6.26 6.98 -0.10
C LYS A 6 -6.56 5.51 -0.16
N LEU A 7 -6.03 4.78 0.80
CA LEU A 7 -6.26 3.35 0.87
C LEU A 7 -7.70 3.06 1.28
N THR A 8 -8.29 2.07 0.62
CA THR A 8 -9.60 1.61 1.04
C THR A 8 -9.45 0.80 2.32
N TYR A 9 -10.58 0.45 2.93
CA TYR A 9 -10.54 -0.32 4.15
C TYR A 9 -9.74 -1.61 3.98
N ASN A 10 -9.99 -2.33 2.90
CA ASN A 10 -9.29 -3.58 2.66
C ASN A 10 -7.81 -3.34 2.40
N GLU A 11 -7.49 -2.29 1.67
CA GLU A 11 -6.10 -1.99 1.37
C GLU A 11 -5.34 -1.58 2.62
N ARG A 12 -6.01 -0.88 3.51
CA ARG A 12 -5.37 -0.50 4.77
C ARG A 12 -5.00 -1.72 5.58
N LYS A 13 -5.89 -2.70 5.61
CA LYS A 13 -5.59 -3.93 6.33
C LYS A 13 -4.42 -4.66 5.70
N ILE A 14 -4.37 -4.69 4.37
CA ILE A 14 -3.28 -5.35 3.68
C ILE A 14 -1.96 -4.66 4.00
N VAL A 15 -1.92 -3.36 3.85
CA VAL A 15 -0.70 -2.61 4.08
C VAL A 15 -0.24 -2.76 5.53
N GLU A 16 -1.17 -2.71 6.45
CA GLU A 16 -0.84 -2.82 7.85
C GLU A 16 -0.30 -4.20 8.18
N SER A 17 -0.83 -5.23 7.56
CA SER A 17 -0.38 -6.60 7.81
C SER A 17 1.05 -6.81 7.33
N TRP A 18 1.51 -5.98 6.40
CA TRP A 18 2.87 -6.06 5.90
C TRP A 18 3.83 -5.17 6.67
N GLY A 19 3.36 -4.59 7.76
CA GLY A 19 4.23 -3.79 8.63
C GLY A 19 4.45 -2.38 8.15
N LEU A 20 3.59 -1.87 7.26
CA LEU A 20 3.73 -0.53 6.76
C LEU A 20 2.75 0.40 7.47
N ASN A 21 3.14 1.66 7.58
CA ASN A 21 2.30 2.67 8.23
C ASN A 21 1.30 3.21 7.23
N ILE A 22 0.02 2.91 7.44
CA ILE A 22 -1.00 3.30 6.47
C ILE A 22 -1.14 4.82 6.35
N GLU A 23 -0.65 5.56 7.31
CA GLU A 23 -0.72 7.01 7.24
C GLU A 23 0.37 7.61 6.37
N ASN A 24 1.45 6.86 6.17
CA ASN A 24 2.55 7.33 5.35
C ASN A 24 2.54 6.79 3.94
N TRP A 25 1.67 5.82 3.67
CA TRP A 25 1.64 5.17 2.37
C TRP A 25 0.31 5.35 1.70
N GLY A 26 0.34 5.59 0.41
CA GLY A 26 -0.86 5.66 -0.38
C GLY A 26 -0.76 4.65 -1.52
N ARG A 27 -1.91 4.31 -2.10
CA ARG A 27 -1.94 3.38 -3.21
C ARG A 27 -1.67 4.14 -4.50
N GLU A 28 -0.64 3.77 -5.19
CA GLU A 28 -0.35 4.37 -6.48
C GLU A 28 -1.09 3.64 -7.59
N LYS A 29 -1.05 2.31 -7.56
CA LYS A 29 -1.76 1.51 -8.54
C LYS A 29 -1.72 0.06 -8.13
N VAL A 30 -2.48 -0.76 -8.85
CA VAL A 30 -2.49 -2.20 -8.65
C VAL A 30 -2.06 -2.84 -9.95
N VAL A 31 -1.05 -3.69 -9.88
CA VAL A 31 -0.49 -4.33 -11.07
C VAL A 31 -0.32 -5.82 -10.80
N ASP A 32 -0.93 -6.63 -11.64
CA ASP A 32 -0.75 -8.09 -11.57
C ASP A 32 -1.01 -8.65 -10.18
N GLY A 33 -2.03 -8.13 -9.50
CA GLY A 33 -2.36 -8.63 -8.18
C GLY A 33 -1.44 -8.11 -7.09
N TYR A 34 -0.66 -7.08 -7.37
CA TYR A 34 0.20 -6.45 -6.38
C TYR A 34 -0.20 -5.01 -6.18
N LEU A 35 -0.08 -4.57 -4.95
CA LEU A 35 -0.31 -3.17 -4.62
C LEU A 35 1.00 -2.42 -4.75
N ILE A 36 0.98 -1.38 -5.57
CA ILE A 36 2.14 -0.50 -5.68
C ILE A 36 1.87 0.69 -4.79
N LEU A 37 2.66 0.80 -3.74
CA LEU A 37 2.47 1.85 -2.74
C LEU A 37 3.55 2.90 -2.88
N ARG A 38 3.19 4.13 -2.60
CA ARG A 38 4.15 5.23 -2.61
C ARG A 38 4.15 5.89 -1.25
N ASN A 39 5.32 6.09 -0.70
CA ASN A 39 5.46 6.78 0.57
C ASN A 39 5.16 8.26 0.36
N LEU A 40 4.23 8.78 1.13
CA LEU A 40 3.81 10.16 0.97
C LEU A 40 4.83 11.15 1.50
N THR A 41 5.79 10.66 2.26
CA THR A 41 6.81 11.53 2.85
C THR A 41 8.11 11.50 2.04
N THR A 42 8.57 10.29 1.70
CA THR A 42 9.85 10.13 1.02
C THR A 42 9.70 9.81 -0.46
N SER A 43 8.49 9.60 -0.92
CA SER A 43 8.22 9.23 -2.31
C SER A 43 8.76 7.86 -2.68
N GLU A 44 9.08 7.06 -1.69
CA GLU A 44 9.56 5.72 -1.93
C GLU A 44 8.43 4.84 -2.45
N VAL A 45 8.77 3.89 -3.30
CA VAL A 45 7.78 3.00 -3.90
C VAL A 45 8.02 1.59 -3.42
N ARG A 46 6.93 0.91 -3.03
CA ARG A 46 7.01 -0.47 -2.60
C ARG A 46 5.94 -1.30 -3.27
N LYS A 47 6.23 -2.56 -3.50
CA LYS A 47 5.29 -3.49 -4.08
C LYS A 47 4.99 -4.59 -3.07
N VAL A 48 3.71 -4.77 -2.77
CA VAL A 48 3.28 -5.82 -1.85
C VAL A 48 2.15 -6.59 -2.49
N PRO A 49 1.97 -7.86 -2.13
CA PRO A 49 0.82 -8.61 -2.63
C PRO A 49 -0.48 -7.93 -2.23
N ALA A 50 -1.46 -7.97 -3.12
CA ALA A 50 -2.74 -7.33 -2.86
C ALA A 50 -3.61 -8.21 -1.97
N ARG A 51 -3.04 -8.65 -0.87
CA ARG A 51 -3.76 -9.48 0.08
C ARG A 51 -3.08 -9.38 1.44
N VAL A 52 -3.85 -9.70 2.46
CA VAL A 52 -3.33 -9.66 3.81
C VAL A 52 -2.23 -10.69 3.98
N LYS A 53 -1.17 -10.31 4.67
CA LYS A 53 -0.06 -11.21 4.91
C LYS A 53 -0.53 -12.40 5.72
N ALA A 54 -0.16 -13.57 5.26
CA ALA A 54 -0.53 -14.80 5.95
C ALA A 54 0.23 -14.88 7.27
N ARG A 55 -0.46 -15.42 8.26
CA ARG A 55 0.17 -15.62 9.56
C ARG A 55 0.74 -17.01 9.62
N CYS A 56 1.88 -17.14 10.17
CA CYS A 56 2.53 -18.45 10.26
C CYS A 56 2.40 -19.03 11.65
#